data_16add9debd62127dc123054ba8e5c1b9
#
_entry.id   16add9debd62127dc123054ba8e5c1b9
#
_cell.length_a   1.000
_cell.length_b   1.000
_cell.length_c   1.000
_cell.angle_alpha   90.00
_cell.angle_beta   90.00
_cell.angle_gamma   90.00
#
_symmetry.space_group_name_H-M   'P 1'
#
loop_
_entity.id
_entity.type
_entity.pdbx_description
1 polymer ?
#
loop_
_entity_poly.entity_id
_entity_poly.type
_entity_poly.pdbx_seq_one_letter_code
_entity_poly.pdbx_strand_id
1 'polypeptide(L)'
;CLVGSEMCIRDRRLGAKKVSIVYRRRVADMTALPAEIEGAVAEGIEVQTLMAPSRIETDENGHVKGIYVTPQMISKIKDGRASVRPTGAPDVFIPCQTLIVAIGQDIEYQHFEEAGVPVQRGKILTEKYGGFDNIPGVFAGGDCASGPASVIKAIAAAKVVAANIDEYLGYHHIISCDVEIPEARLDDRPPCGRVNMTEREACERVCDFNGVENCMSEAEAKQEASRCLRCDHFGYGIFKGGRETLW
;
A
#
# COMPACT_ATOMS: atom_id res chain seq x y z
N CYS A 1 1.02 1.37 0.56
CA CYS A 1 2.24 0.73 0.99
C CYS A 1 1.89 -0.38 1.95
N LEU A 2 2.19 -1.57 1.57
CA LEU A 2 2.12 -2.74 2.45
C LEU A 2 3.13 -2.51 3.53
N VAL A 3 2.68 -2.46 4.74
CA VAL A 3 3.50 -2.14 5.87
C VAL A 3 3.71 -3.41 6.64
N GLY A 4 4.85 -3.53 7.25
CA GLY A 4 5.28 -4.70 7.96
C GLY A 4 4.31 -5.38 8.95
N SER A 5 3.09 -4.85 9.14
CA SER A 5 2.04 -5.47 9.96
C SER A 5 1.63 -6.84 9.44
N GLU A 6 1.37 -7.00 8.13
CA GLU A 6 1.03 -8.31 7.56
C GLU A 6 2.21 -9.27 7.60
N MET A 7 3.44 -8.79 7.38
CA MET A 7 4.64 -9.61 7.54
C MET A 7 4.79 -10.07 8.98
N CYS A 8 4.60 -9.19 9.95
CA CYS A 8 4.68 -9.51 11.38
C CYS A 8 3.61 -10.52 11.81
N ILE A 9 2.38 -10.40 11.30
CA ILE A 9 1.32 -11.40 11.51
C ILE A 9 1.76 -12.75 10.96
N ARG A 10 2.29 -12.78 9.74
CA ARG A 10 2.82 -14.01 9.13
C ARG A 10 3.94 -14.65 9.96
N ASP A 11 4.90 -13.83 10.40
CA ASP A 11 6.01 -14.31 11.23
C ASP A 11 5.51 -14.92 12.54
N ARG A 12 4.51 -14.27 13.16
CA ARG A 12 3.89 -14.78 14.38
C ARG A 12 3.21 -16.12 14.16
N ARG A 13 2.45 -16.27 13.07
CA ARG A 13 1.76 -17.51 12.69
C ARG A 13 2.72 -18.62 12.24
N LEU A 14 3.90 -18.27 11.71
CA LEU A 14 4.97 -19.22 11.40
C LEU A 14 5.72 -19.73 12.65
N GLY A 15 5.35 -19.27 13.85
CA GLY A 15 5.87 -19.78 15.11
C GLY A 15 6.92 -18.89 15.78
N ALA A 16 7.16 -17.69 15.31
CA ALA A 16 8.03 -16.76 16.04
C ALA A 16 7.42 -16.47 17.43
N LYS A 17 8.22 -16.69 18.49
CA LYS A 17 7.76 -16.54 19.88
C LYS A 17 7.44 -15.11 20.25
N LYS A 18 8.21 -14.16 19.73
CA LYS A 18 8.04 -12.72 19.93
C LYS A 18 8.27 -12.01 18.61
N VAL A 19 7.32 -11.16 18.24
CA VAL A 19 7.41 -10.28 17.07
C VAL A 19 7.15 -8.85 17.53
N SER A 20 7.97 -7.92 17.09
CA SER A 20 7.85 -6.50 17.46
C SER A 20 7.97 -5.63 16.21
N ILE A 21 7.12 -4.63 16.11
CA ILE A 21 7.20 -3.55 15.12
C ILE A 21 7.90 -2.37 15.79
N VAL A 22 9.02 -1.94 15.22
CA VAL A 22 9.74 -0.74 15.69
C VAL A 22 9.48 0.40 14.71
N TYR A 23 8.92 1.49 15.21
CA TYR A 23 8.53 2.60 14.36
C TYR A 23 8.98 3.96 14.94
N ARG A 24 9.59 4.80 14.09
CA ARG A 24 10.18 6.08 14.51
C ARG A 24 9.19 7.18 14.87
N ARG A 25 7.91 7.06 14.50
CA ARG A 25 6.85 8.04 14.76
C ARG A 25 5.74 7.43 15.61
N ARG A 26 4.60 8.14 15.72
CA ARG A 26 3.41 7.66 16.43
C ARG A 26 2.69 6.57 15.61
N VAL A 27 1.86 5.78 16.25
CA VAL A 27 0.94 4.85 15.57
C VAL A 27 0.10 5.57 14.51
N ALA A 28 -0.45 6.76 14.85
CA ALA A 28 -1.24 7.57 13.91
C ALA A 28 -0.48 8.07 12.67
N ASP A 29 0.85 7.98 12.65
CA ASP A 29 1.68 8.35 11.51
C ASP A 29 2.06 7.14 10.65
N MET A 30 1.65 5.92 11.04
CA MET A 30 1.85 4.70 10.26
C MET A 30 1.02 4.76 8.98
N THR A 31 1.56 4.18 7.91
CA THR A 31 0.86 4.05 6.64
C THR A 31 -0.01 2.80 6.56
N ALA A 32 0.11 1.90 7.53
CA ALA A 32 -0.78 0.76 7.70
C ALA A 32 -2.20 1.23 8.06
N LEU A 33 -3.20 0.47 7.65
CA LEU A 33 -4.58 0.73 8.05
C LEU A 33 -4.74 0.48 9.57
N PRO A 34 -5.56 1.27 10.28
CA PRO A 34 -5.79 1.05 11.70
C PRO A 34 -6.20 -0.38 12.04
N ALA A 35 -7.08 -0.98 11.23
CA ALA A 35 -7.52 -2.36 11.41
C ALA A 35 -6.38 -3.39 11.29
N GLU A 36 -5.38 -3.14 10.42
CA GLU A 36 -4.20 -4.01 10.30
C GLU A 36 -3.32 -3.93 11.54
N ILE A 37 -3.17 -2.75 12.12
CA ILE A 37 -2.40 -2.55 13.36
C ILE A 37 -3.13 -3.20 14.53
N GLU A 38 -4.44 -3.00 14.63
CA GLU A 38 -5.28 -3.61 15.67
C GLU A 38 -5.25 -5.14 15.56
N GLY A 39 -5.34 -5.69 14.34
CA GLY A 39 -5.22 -7.12 14.07
C GLY A 39 -3.86 -7.69 14.49
N ALA A 40 -2.78 -6.98 14.19
CA ALA A 40 -1.43 -7.36 14.59
C ALA A 40 -1.28 -7.39 16.13
N VAL A 41 -1.74 -6.35 16.80
CA VAL A 41 -1.72 -6.28 18.28
C VAL A 41 -2.58 -7.37 18.90
N ALA A 42 -3.75 -7.66 18.34
CA ALA A 42 -4.62 -8.74 18.81
C ALA A 42 -3.96 -10.12 18.70
N GLU A 43 -3.11 -10.35 17.70
CA GLU A 43 -2.31 -11.58 17.55
C GLU A 43 -1.01 -11.58 18.40
N GLY A 44 -0.83 -10.58 19.26
CA GLY A 44 0.28 -10.53 20.23
C GLY A 44 1.56 -9.91 19.69
N ILE A 45 1.49 -9.11 18.62
CA ILE A 45 2.62 -8.35 18.10
C ILE A 45 2.78 -7.06 18.91
N GLU A 46 3.99 -6.80 19.37
CA GLU A 46 4.32 -5.60 20.12
C GLU A 46 4.62 -4.43 19.17
N VAL A 47 4.00 -3.28 19.40
CA VAL A 47 4.24 -2.05 18.60
C VAL A 47 5.01 -1.04 19.45
N GLN A 48 6.28 -0.83 19.12
CA GLN A 48 7.17 0.14 19.77
C GLN A 48 7.31 1.38 18.92
N THR A 49 6.67 2.45 19.33
CA THR A 49 6.68 3.74 18.62
C THR A 49 7.68 4.72 19.20
N LEU A 50 8.00 5.77 18.45
CA LEU A 50 8.99 6.79 18.79
C LEU A 50 10.38 6.20 19.05
N MET A 51 10.73 5.15 18.30
CA MET A 51 12.00 4.45 18.35
C MET A 51 12.59 4.42 16.93
N ALA A 52 13.67 5.16 16.70
CA ALA A 52 14.35 5.19 15.41
C ALA A 52 15.49 4.17 15.39
N PRO A 53 15.54 3.23 14.45
CA PRO A 53 16.68 2.35 14.27
C PRO A 53 17.98 3.15 14.10
N SER A 54 19.05 2.77 14.82
CA SER A 54 20.36 3.43 14.74
C SER A 54 21.45 2.50 14.24
N ARG A 55 21.57 1.30 14.81
CA ARG A 55 22.57 0.31 14.38
C ARG A 55 22.12 -1.12 14.69
N ILE A 56 22.62 -2.06 13.91
CA ILE A 56 22.43 -3.49 14.12
C ILE A 56 23.62 -4.03 14.90
N GLU A 57 23.36 -4.90 15.87
CA GLU A 57 24.37 -5.65 16.58
C GLU A 57 24.43 -7.08 16.04
N THR A 58 25.61 -7.58 15.72
CA THR A 58 25.85 -8.92 15.23
C THR A 58 26.81 -9.68 16.15
N ASP A 59 26.81 -11.00 16.08
CA ASP A 59 27.82 -11.85 16.70
C ASP A 59 29.09 -11.96 15.83
N GLU A 60 30.06 -12.73 16.29
CA GLU A 60 31.33 -12.96 15.57
C GLU A 60 31.16 -13.69 14.24
N ASN A 61 30.04 -14.37 14.03
CA ASN A 61 29.67 -15.08 12.80
C ASN A 61 28.81 -14.23 11.85
N GLY A 62 28.47 -12.99 12.23
CA GLY A 62 27.63 -12.08 11.46
C GLY A 62 26.13 -12.29 11.67
N HIS A 63 25.70 -13.15 12.62
CA HIS A 63 24.28 -13.30 12.92
C HIS A 63 23.76 -12.13 13.77
N VAL A 64 22.52 -11.72 13.49
CA VAL A 64 21.87 -10.63 14.22
C VAL A 64 21.64 -11.01 15.70
N LYS A 65 22.10 -10.19 16.61
CA LYS A 65 21.82 -10.26 18.05
C LYS A 65 20.70 -9.33 18.47
N GLY A 66 20.54 -8.22 17.76
CA GLY A 66 19.55 -7.22 18.06
C GLY A 66 19.79 -5.91 17.32
N ILE A 67 18.97 -4.93 17.63
CA ILE A 67 19.02 -3.59 17.07
C ILE A 67 19.08 -2.55 18.19
N TYR A 68 19.89 -1.53 18.02
CA TYR A 68 19.82 -0.32 18.83
C TYR A 68 18.84 0.67 18.23
N VAL A 69 18.05 1.29 19.07
CA VAL A 69 17.07 2.29 18.68
C VAL A 69 17.23 3.55 19.50
N THR A 70 17.18 4.69 18.84
CA THR A 70 17.26 6.00 19.48
C THR A 70 15.84 6.48 19.83
N PRO A 71 15.53 6.73 21.12
CA PRO A 71 14.24 7.29 21.53
C PRO A 71 13.98 8.65 20.88
N GLN A 72 12.77 8.83 20.37
CA GLN A 72 12.34 10.02 19.63
C GLN A 72 11.32 10.84 20.42
N MET A 73 11.27 12.14 20.17
CA MET A 73 10.21 13.04 20.62
C MET A 73 9.59 13.76 19.43
N ILE A 74 8.32 14.12 19.55
CA ILE A 74 7.62 14.94 18.55
C ILE A 74 8.19 16.36 18.60
N SER A 75 8.63 16.86 17.44
CA SER A 75 9.14 18.23 17.32
C SER A 75 8.11 19.17 16.68
N LYS A 76 7.35 18.69 15.71
CA LYS A 76 6.43 19.48 14.90
C LYS A 76 5.35 18.57 14.30
N ILE A 77 4.15 19.06 14.16
CA ILE A 77 3.10 18.38 13.37
C ILE A 77 2.80 19.28 12.16
N LYS A 78 2.94 18.73 10.96
CA LYS A 78 2.59 19.40 9.71
C LYS A 78 1.69 18.48 8.90
N ASP A 79 0.56 19.00 8.46
CA ASP A 79 -0.44 18.26 7.68
C ASP A 79 -0.85 16.92 8.36
N GLY A 80 -1.04 16.96 9.68
CA GLY A 80 -1.40 15.81 10.50
C GLY A 80 -0.23 14.85 10.83
N ARG A 81 0.90 14.96 10.15
CA ARG A 81 2.06 14.06 10.30
C ARG A 81 3.12 14.63 11.24
N ALA A 82 3.56 13.82 12.21
CA ALA A 82 4.59 14.22 13.14
C ALA A 82 5.99 14.19 12.53
N SER A 83 6.74 15.28 12.71
CA SER A 83 8.19 15.28 12.61
C SER A 83 8.77 14.90 13.96
N VAL A 84 9.79 14.09 13.98
CA VAL A 84 10.43 13.60 15.20
C VAL A 84 11.90 14.00 15.25
N ARG A 85 12.46 14.05 16.46
CA ARG A 85 13.87 14.28 16.72
C ARG A 85 14.31 13.40 17.89
N PRO A 86 15.61 13.07 18.01
CA PRO A 86 16.13 12.37 19.17
C PRO A 86 15.82 13.11 20.48
N THR A 87 15.52 12.34 21.53
CA THR A 87 15.28 12.88 22.87
C THR A 87 16.57 13.31 23.58
N GLY A 88 17.72 12.79 23.14
CA GLY A 88 19.01 12.88 23.84
C GLY A 88 19.23 11.77 24.88
N ALA A 89 18.23 10.89 25.07
CA ALA A 89 18.41 9.69 25.91
C ALA A 89 19.33 8.67 25.20
N PRO A 90 20.00 7.78 25.95
CA PRO A 90 20.80 6.70 25.38
C PRO A 90 19.98 5.79 24.47
N ASP A 91 20.65 5.21 23.48
CA ASP A 91 20.06 4.17 22.63
C ASP A 91 19.63 2.96 23.46
N VAL A 92 18.49 2.40 23.11
CA VAL A 92 17.93 1.20 23.73
C VAL A 92 18.24 0.00 22.87
N PHE A 93 18.73 -1.07 23.47
CA PHE A 93 18.97 -2.34 22.77
C PHE A 93 17.73 -3.22 22.80
N ILE A 94 17.30 -3.66 21.64
CA ILE A 94 16.19 -4.60 21.45
C ILE A 94 16.78 -5.91 20.92
N PRO A 95 16.80 -6.99 21.70
CA PRO A 95 17.33 -8.27 21.25
C PRO A 95 16.40 -8.92 20.22
N CYS A 96 16.96 -9.41 19.11
CA CYS A 96 16.26 -10.21 18.11
C CYS A 96 17.23 -11.08 17.33
N GLN A 97 16.75 -12.19 16.78
CA GLN A 97 17.53 -13.10 15.91
C GLN A 97 17.30 -12.79 14.43
N THR A 98 16.20 -12.14 14.10
CA THR A 98 15.85 -11.76 12.73
C THR A 98 15.38 -10.32 12.70
N LEU A 99 15.88 -9.55 11.75
CA LEU A 99 15.48 -8.18 11.50
C LEU A 99 14.97 -8.06 10.07
N ILE A 100 13.74 -7.60 9.91
CA ILE A 100 13.13 -7.34 8.61
C ILE A 100 13.00 -5.84 8.42
N VAL A 101 13.62 -5.31 7.35
CA VAL A 101 13.56 -3.91 6.98
C VAL A 101 12.33 -3.65 6.12
N ALA A 102 11.33 -2.96 6.67
CA ALA A 102 10.05 -2.67 6.03
C ALA A 102 9.81 -1.14 5.93
N ILE A 103 10.83 -0.38 5.52
CA ILE A 103 10.81 1.09 5.49
C ILE A 103 10.44 1.68 4.13
N GLY A 104 10.11 0.85 3.15
CA GLY A 104 9.82 1.20 1.78
C GLY A 104 10.89 0.70 0.82
N GLN A 105 10.64 0.92 -0.45
CA GLN A 105 11.57 0.58 -1.54
C GLN A 105 11.74 1.81 -2.42
N ASP A 106 12.94 2.01 -2.90
CA ASP A 106 13.26 3.02 -3.89
C ASP A 106 13.39 2.37 -5.27
N ILE A 107 13.28 3.18 -6.30
CA ILE A 107 13.41 2.75 -7.69
C ILE A 107 14.89 2.77 -8.06
N GLU A 108 15.38 1.68 -8.62
CA GLU A 108 16.72 1.63 -9.23
C GLU A 108 16.67 2.27 -10.62
N TYR A 109 16.79 3.58 -10.67
CA TYR A 109 16.58 4.37 -11.88
C TYR A 109 17.88 4.70 -12.63
N GLN A 110 19.05 4.46 -12.04
CA GLN A 110 20.34 4.94 -12.53
C GLN A 110 20.62 4.51 -13.97
N HIS A 111 20.38 3.25 -14.29
CA HIS A 111 20.57 2.72 -15.64
C HIS A 111 19.58 3.29 -16.68
N PHE A 112 18.39 3.73 -16.26
CA PHE A 112 17.47 4.43 -17.14
C PHE A 112 17.92 5.87 -17.37
N GLU A 113 18.43 6.54 -16.35
CA GLU A 113 18.98 7.90 -16.44
C GLU A 113 20.21 7.93 -17.35
N GLU A 114 21.11 6.96 -17.23
CA GLU A 114 22.27 6.76 -18.12
C GLU A 114 21.85 6.51 -19.58
N ALA A 115 20.72 5.87 -19.81
CA ALA A 115 20.11 5.68 -21.13
C ALA A 115 19.35 6.92 -21.65
N GLY A 116 19.36 8.03 -20.93
CA GLY A 116 18.74 9.29 -21.32
C GLY A 116 17.27 9.44 -20.94
N VAL A 117 16.71 8.52 -20.14
CA VAL A 117 15.34 8.64 -19.62
C VAL A 117 15.31 9.73 -18.55
N PRO A 118 14.42 10.71 -18.63
CA PRO A 118 14.31 11.78 -17.63
C PRO A 118 13.95 11.23 -16.25
N VAL A 119 14.72 11.63 -15.25
CA VAL A 119 14.50 11.25 -13.83
C VAL A 119 14.43 12.50 -12.97
N GLN A 120 13.49 12.53 -12.04
CA GLN A 120 13.39 13.59 -11.06
C GLN A 120 13.03 13.04 -9.67
N ARG A 121 13.84 13.36 -8.67
CA ARG A 121 13.66 12.92 -7.27
C ARG A 121 13.49 11.40 -7.13
N GLY A 122 14.28 10.63 -7.88
CA GLY A 122 14.26 9.17 -7.84
C GLY A 122 13.06 8.52 -8.52
N LYS A 123 12.38 9.23 -9.43
CA LYS A 123 11.27 8.72 -10.22
C LYS A 123 11.48 9.03 -11.69
N ILE A 124 11.01 8.17 -12.55
CA ILE A 124 10.98 8.41 -13.99
C ILE A 124 9.96 9.53 -14.26
N LEU A 125 10.40 10.59 -14.92
CA LEU A 125 9.57 11.73 -15.26
C LEU A 125 8.96 11.52 -16.65
N THR A 126 7.72 11.09 -16.70
CA THR A 126 6.98 10.92 -17.95
C THR A 126 6.24 12.19 -18.32
N GLU A 127 6.06 12.39 -19.62
CA GLU A 127 5.09 13.33 -20.18
C GLU A 127 3.66 12.82 -19.94
N LYS A 128 2.70 13.58 -20.42
CA LYS A 128 1.30 13.19 -20.40
C LYS A 128 1.14 11.80 -21.04
N TYR A 129 0.39 10.93 -20.39
CA TYR A 129 0.09 9.57 -20.87
C TYR A 129 1.26 8.55 -20.86
N GLY A 130 2.34 8.85 -20.15
CA GLY A 130 3.41 7.89 -19.92
C GLY A 130 4.50 7.83 -20.99
N GLY A 131 4.41 8.64 -22.03
CA GLY A 131 5.46 8.75 -23.07
C GLY A 131 6.60 9.70 -22.70
N PHE A 132 7.53 9.86 -23.64
CA PHE A 132 8.66 10.77 -23.55
C PHE A 132 8.86 11.48 -24.89
N ASP A 133 8.89 12.80 -24.89
CA ASP A 133 9.09 13.58 -26.11
C ASP A 133 10.47 13.38 -26.74
N ASN A 134 11.48 13.17 -25.90
CA ASN A 134 12.87 13.02 -26.33
C ASN A 134 13.27 11.58 -26.71
N ILE A 135 12.44 10.57 -26.38
CA ILE A 135 12.71 9.16 -26.67
C ILE A 135 11.43 8.49 -27.22
N PRO A 136 11.13 8.71 -28.52
CA PRO A 136 9.93 8.11 -29.12
C PRO A 136 9.90 6.59 -29.00
N GLY A 137 8.72 6.03 -28.70
CA GLY A 137 8.52 4.59 -28.56
C GLY A 137 8.88 4.03 -27.18
N VAL A 138 9.31 4.87 -26.24
CA VAL A 138 9.51 4.49 -24.85
C VAL A 138 8.35 5.00 -24.02
N PHE A 139 7.86 4.18 -23.10
CA PHE A 139 6.75 4.51 -22.21
C PHE A 139 7.02 4.00 -20.80
N ALA A 140 6.50 4.70 -19.80
CA ALA A 140 6.61 4.27 -18.41
C ALA A 140 5.32 4.60 -17.63
N GLY A 141 4.98 3.76 -16.66
CA GLY A 141 3.81 3.96 -15.80
C GLY A 141 3.89 3.11 -14.54
N GLY A 142 2.95 3.30 -13.63
CA GLY A 142 2.96 2.64 -12.33
C GLY A 142 3.93 3.30 -11.35
N ASP A 143 4.44 2.53 -10.40
CA ASP A 143 5.22 3.05 -9.27
C ASP A 143 6.52 3.73 -9.69
N CYS A 144 7.14 3.31 -10.81
CA CYS A 144 8.35 3.95 -11.31
C CYS A 144 8.15 5.41 -11.73
N ALA A 145 6.94 5.78 -12.16
CA ALA A 145 6.59 7.15 -12.55
C ALA A 145 5.85 7.90 -11.43
N SER A 146 4.83 7.28 -10.82
CA SER A 146 4.01 7.93 -9.79
C SER A 146 4.58 7.86 -8.38
N GLY A 147 5.49 6.93 -8.13
CA GLY A 147 5.92 6.47 -6.81
C GLY A 147 5.01 5.38 -6.25
N PRO A 148 5.44 4.70 -5.18
CA PRO A 148 4.70 3.60 -4.56
C PRO A 148 3.26 4.00 -4.23
N ALA A 149 2.30 3.20 -4.71
CA ALA A 149 0.87 3.45 -4.54
C ALA A 149 0.09 2.13 -4.46
N SER A 150 -1.17 2.11 -4.87
CA SER A 150 -1.99 0.90 -4.89
C SER A 150 -1.91 0.17 -6.23
N VAL A 151 -2.18 -1.14 -6.20
CA VAL A 151 -2.29 -1.98 -7.41
C VAL A 151 -3.30 -1.39 -8.41
N ILE A 152 -4.41 -0.86 -7.93
CA ILE A 152 -5.43 -0.23 -8.79
C ILE A 152 -4.87 0.97 -9.56
N LYS A 153 -4.02 1.79 -8.94
CA LYS A 153 -3.36 2.91 -9.63
C LYS A 153 -2.36 2.43 -10.67
N ALA A 154 -1.62 1.36 -10.38
CA ALA A 154 -0.70 0.77 -11.35
C ALA A 154 -1.45 0.20 -12.56
N ILE A 155 -2.57 -0.50 -12.34
CA ILE A 155 -3.43 -1.00 -13.42
C ILE A 155 -4.00 0.17 -14.25
N ALA A 156 -4.47 1.23 -13.61
CA ALA A 156 -4.98 2.41 -14.31
C ALA A 156 -3.90 3.05 -15.19
N ALA A 157 -2.69 3.23 -14.66
CA ALA A 157 -1.54 3.75 -15.42
C ALA A 157 -1.18 2.81 -16.59
N ALA A 158 -1.20 1.49 -16.36
CA ALA A 158 -0.90 0.51 -17.41
C ALA A 158 -1.91 0.56 -18.57
N LYS A 159 -3.20 0.76 -18.27
CA LYS A 159 -4.23 0.94 -19.32
C LYS A 159 -3.95 2.18 -20.17
N VAL A 160 -3.58 3.28 -19.54
CA VAL A 160 -3.21 4.53 -20.25
C VAL A 160 -2.00 4.28 -21.14
N VAL A 161 -0.95 3.71 -20.59
CA VAL A 161 0.29 3.42 -21.32
C VAL A 161 0.03 2.46 -22.49
N ALA A 162 -0.72 1.37 -22.28
CA ALA A 162 -1.04 0.41 -23.32
C ALA A 162 -1.81 1.05 -24.50
N ALA A 163 -2.78 1.92 -24.20
CA ALA A 163 -3.51 2.62 -25.23
C ALA A 163 -2.62 3.59 -26.06
N ASN A 164 -1.65 4.22 -25.40
CA ASN A 164 -0.73 5.11 -26.12
C ASN A 164 0.35 4.36 -26.91
N ILE A 165 0.75 3.18 -26.47
CA ILE A 165 1.59 2.27 -27.27
C ILE A 165 0.83 1.82 -28.50
N ASP A 166 -0.43 1.45 -28.36
CA ASP A 166 -1.30 1.05 -29.47
C ASP A 166 -1.45 2.17 -30.51
N GLU A 167 -1.67 3.39 -30.04
CA GLU A 167 -1.74 4.59 -30.88
C GLU A 167 -0.40 4.88 -31.59
N TYR A 168 0.71 4.79 -30.85
CA TYR A 168 2.07 4.99 -31.39
C TYR A 168 2.41 4.00 -32.51
N LEU A 169 1.93 2.76 -32.39
CA LEU A 169 2.12 1.72 -33.41
C LEU A 169 1.16 1.86 -34.61
N GLY A 170 0.27 2.85 -34.59
CA GLY A 170 -0.71 3.11 -35.67
C GLY A 170 -1.96 2.23 -35.59
N TYR A 171 -2.18 1.56 -34.46
CA TYR A 171 -3.41 0.84 -34.18
C TYR A 171 -4.38 1.75 -33.40
N HIS A 172 -5.64 1.36 -33.37
CA HIS A 172 -6.69 2.10 -32.64
C HIS A 172 -7.64 1.11 -31.98
N HIS A 173 -7.10 0.12 -31.28
CA HIS A 173 -7.91 -0.87 -30.59
C HIS A 173 -8.66 -0.22 -29.42
N ILE A 174 -9.95 -0.54 -29.31
CA ILE A 174 -10.76 -0.14 -28.17
C ILE A 174 -10.80 -1.33 -27.20
N ILE A 175 -10.34 -1.12 -25.98
CA ILE A 175 -10.50 -2.11 -24.91
C ILE A 175 -11.93 -1.98 -24.39
N SER A 176 -12.79 -2.95 -24.76
CA SER A 176 -14.15 -3.07 -24.25
C SER A 176 -14.26 -4.32 -23.38
N CYS A 177 -15.21 -4.32 -22.47
CA CYS A 177 -15.67 -5.53 -21.81
C CYS A 177 -17.11 -5.79 -22.28
N ASP A 178 -17.41 -7.04 -22.67
CA ASP A 178 -18.74 -7.44 -23.13
C ASP A 178 -19.72 -7.64 -21.97
N VAL A 179 -19.63 -6.76 -20.96
CA VAL A 179 -20.52 -6.76 -19.80
C VAL A 179 -21.52 -5.62 -19.95
N GLU A 180 -22.77 -5.98 -20.10
CA GLU A 180 -23.87 -5.04 -20.03
C GLU A 180 -24.05 -4.58 -18.57
N ILE A 181 -23.85 -3.30 -18.33
CA ILE A 181 -24.06 -2.70 -17.00
C ILE A 181 -25.50 -2.20 -16.95
N PRO A 182 -26.37 -2.80 -16.13
CA PRO A 182 -27.77 -2.37 -16.04
C PRO A 182 -27.89 -0.91 -15.58
N GLU A 183 -28.95 -0.25 -16.03
CA GLU A 183 -29.25 1.10 -15.56
C GLU A 183 -29.40 1.15 -14.04
N ALA A 184 -28.96 2.26 -13.44
CA ALA A 184 -29.10 2.47 -12.01
C ALA A 184 -30.56 2.74 -11.65
N ARG A 185 -31.12 1.93 -10.73
CA ARG A 185 -32.42 2.15 -10.09
C ARG A 185 -32.18 2.55 -8.65
N LEU A 186 -32.57 3.75 -8.27
CA LEU A 186 -32.36 4.30 -6.94
C LEU A 186 -33.64 4.49 -6.13
N ASP A 187 -34.79 4.39 -6.78
CA ASP A 187 -36.13 4.65 -6.23
C ASP A 187 -36.69 3.47 -5.41
N ASP A 188 -36.13 2.28 -5.60
CA ASP A 188 -36.57 1.03 -4.94
C ASP A 188 -35.68 0.60 -3.77
N ARG A 189 -34.85 1.49 -3.23
CA ARG A 189 -33.84 1.14 -2.23
C ARG A 189 -34.24 1.60 -0.83
N PRO A 190 -34.71 0.67 0.04
CA PRO A 190 -35.00 1.01 1.42
C PRO A 190 -33.71 1.43 2.15
N PRO A 191 -33.76 2.45 3.02
CA PRO A 191 -32.64 2.77 3.90
C PRO A 191 -32.27 1.58 4.76
N CYS A 192 -31.00 1.17 4.72
CA CYS A 192 -30.49 0.10 5.56
C CYS A 192 -29.11 0.45 6.11
N GLY A 193 -28.75 -0.15 7.25
CA GLY A 193 -27.46 0.02 7.88
C GLY A 193 -26.34 -0.70 7.11
N ARG A 194 -25.10 -0.32 7.41
CA ARG A 194 -23.91 -1.02 6.91
C ARG A 194 -23.83 -2.41 7.56
N VAL A 195 -23.47 -3.39 6.75
CA VAL A 195 -23.07 -4.72 7.24
C VAL A 195 -21.59 -4.65 7.63
N ASN A 196 -21.28 -5.03 8.85
CA ASN A 196 -19.91 -5.15 9.32
C ASN A 196 -19.52 -6.62 9.31
N MET A 197 -18.51 -6.98 8.52
CA MET A 197 -17.94 -8.33 8.56
C MET A 197 -17.29 -8.55 9.92
N THR A 198 -17.45 -9.75 10.45
CA THR A 198 -16.77 -10.20 11.66
C THR A 198 -15.48 -10.93 11.30
N GLU A 199 -14.55 -10.94 12.21
CA GLU A 199 -13.29 -11.69 12.06
C GLU A 199 -13.30 -12.89 13.03
N ARG A 200 -12.51 -13.89 12.70
CA ARG A 200 -12.19 -15.00 13.60
C ARG A 200 -11.43 -14.46 14.81
N GLU A 201 -11.63 -15.13 15.96
CA GLU A 201 -10.93 -14.73 17.19
C GLU A 201 -9.40 -14.78 17.00
N ALA A 202 -8.69 -13.78 17.54
CA ALA A 202 -7.24 -13.67 17.35
C ALA A 202 -6.46 -14.89 17.89
N CYS A 203 -6.94 -15.50 18.97
CA CYS A 203 -6.33 -16.71 19.54
C CYS A 203 -6.46 -17.96 18.63
N GLU A 204 -7.44 -18.00 17.75
CA GLU A 204 -7.61 -19.06 16.76
C GLU A 204 -6.77 -18.78 15.53
N ARG A 205 -6.87 -17.57 14.96
CA ARG A 205 -6.20 -17.23 13.71
C ARG A 205 -4.68 -17.14 13.83
N VAL A 206 -4.14 -16.92 15.01
CA VAL A 206 -2.69 -16.94 15.24
C VAL A 206 -2.05 -18.33 15.06
N CYS A 207 -2.84 -19.38 15.04
CA CYS A 207 -2.40 -20.76 14.93
C CYS A 207 -2.44 -21.32 13.49
N ASP A 208 -2.99 -20.58 12.53
CA ASP A 208 -3.17 -21.07 11.17
C ASP A 208 -3.12 -19.95 10.12
N PHE A 209 -3.30 -20.33 8.85
CA PHE A 209 -3.39 -19.41 7.70
C PHE A 209 -4.75 -19.45 7.02
N ASN A 210 -5.78 -19.92 7.69
CA ASN A 210 -7.15 -19.87 7.17
C ASN A 210 -7.64 -18.41 7.07
N GLY A 211 -8.72 -18.18 6.34
CA GLY A 211 -9.32 -16.86 6.18
C GLY A 211 -9.57 -16.19 7.54
N VAL A 212 -9.24 -14.92 7.63
CA VAL A 212 -9.40 -14.11 8.86
C VAL A 212 -10.84 -13.63 9.00
N GLU A 213 -11.40 -13.12 7.91
CA GLU A 213 -12.75 -12.58 7.87
C GLU A 213 -13.78 -13.68 7.68
N ASN A 214 -14.89 -13.58 8.40
CA ASN A 214 -16.07 -14.40 8.16
C ASN A 214 -16.83 -13.82 6.97
N CYS A 215 -17.25 -14.68 6.05
CA CYS A 215 -18.01 -14.25 4.89
C CYS A 215 -19.37 -13.67 5.29
N MET A 216 -19.86 -12.72 4.51
CA MET A 216 -21.25 -12.29 4.59
C MET A 216 -22.19 -13.43 4.20
N SER A 217 -23.31 -13.54 4.85
CA SER A 217 -24.44 -14.33 4.37
C SER A 217 -25.00 -13.71 3.09
N GLU A 218 -25.76 -14.46 2.31
CA GLU A 218 -26.40 -13.94 1.10
C GLU A 218 -27.31 -12.74 1.39
N ALA A 219 -28.01 -12.74 2.51
CA ALA A 219 -28.87 -11.65 2.93
C ALA A 219 -28.05 -10.37 3.26
N GLU A 220 -26.96 -10.52 3.98
CA GLU A 220 -26.05 -9.42 4.29
C GLU A 220 -25.38 -8.86 3.05
N ALA A 221 -24.94 -9.71 2.14
CA ALA A 221 -24.35 -9.29 0.87
C ALA A 221 -25.35 -8.51 0.01
N LYS A 222 -26.61 -8.96 -0.06
CA LYS A 222 -27.70 -8.25 -0.75
C LYS A 222 -28.01 -6.91 -0.06
N GLN A 223 -28.03 -6.87 1.28
CA GLN A 223 -28.22 -5.64 2.04
C GLN A 223 -27.11 -4.63 1.73
N GLU A 224 -25.84 -5.05 1.80
CA GLU A 224 -24.72 -4.15 1.51
C GLU A 224 -24.69 -3.71 0.05
N ALA A 225 -24.98 -4.60 -0.90
CA ALA A 225 -25.10 -4.26 -2.31
C ALA A 225 -26.25 -3.26 -2.58
N SER A 226 -27.35 -3.35 -1.83
CA SER A 226 -28.47 -2.42 -1.96
C SER A 226 -28.16 -0.97 -1.57
N ARG A 227 -27.10 -0.75 -0.78
CA ARG A 227 -26.62 0.59 -0.39
C ARG A 227 -25.81 1.30 -1.47
N CYS A 228 -25.42 0.59 -2.56
CA CYS A 228 -24.63 1.15 -3.63
C CYS A 228 -25.42 2.21 -4.41
N LEU A 229 -24.93 3.45 -4.44
CA LEU A 229 -25.57 4.56 -5.15
C LEU A 229 -25.24 4.60 -6.65
N ARG A 230 -24.52 3.61 -7.17
CA ARG A 230 -24.14 3.56 -8.59
C ARG A 230 -23.50 4.88 -9.06
N CYS A 231 -22.49 5.37 -8.32
CA CYS A 231 -21.78 6.61 -8.64
C CYS A 231 -21.13 6.57 -10.02
N ASP A 232 -20.80 5.40 -10.55
CA ASP A 232 -20.36 5.14 -11.91
C ASP A 232 -21.35 5.68 -12.96
N HIS A 233 -22.65 5.51 -12.73
CA HIS A 233 -23.72 6.00 -13.62
C HIS A 233 -23.70 7.54 -13.74
N PHE A 234 -23.30 8.25 -12.71
CA PHE A 234 -23.22 9.71 -12.70
C PHE A 234 -21.85 10.24 -13.16
N GLY A 235 -21.00 9.42 -13.71
CA GLY A 235 -19.69 9.81 -14.20
C GLY A 235 -18.59 9.88 -13.15
N TYR A 236 -18.87 9.52 -11.91
CA TYR A 236 -17.87 9.38 -10.86
C TYR A 236 -17.08 8.08 -11.06
N GLY A 237 -15.76 8.18 -11.10
CA GLY A 237 -14.89 7.00 -11.29
C GLY A 237 -14.82 6.50 -12.74
N ILE A 238 -15.44 7.18 -13.70
CA ILE A 238 -15.22 6.89 -15.12
C ILE A 238 -13.75 7.14 -15.44
N PHE A 239 -13.11 6.12 -15.96
CA PHE A 239 -11.74 6.21 -16.44
C PHE A 239 -11.68 7.14 -17.66
N LYS A 240 -11.11 8.33 -17.43
CA LYS A 240 -10.87 9.30 -18.50
C LYS A 240 -9.40 9.20 -18.88
N GLY A 241 -9.12 8.53 -19.92
CA GLY A 241 -7.83 8.67 -20.15
C GLY A 241 -6.97 7.97 -21.08
N GLY A 242 -5.84 8.30 -21.37
CA GLY A 242 -4.79 7.66 -22.09
C GLY A 242 -4.66 8.08 -23.53
N ARG A 243 -5.72 8.47 -24.20
CA ARG A 243 -5.71 9.07 -25.54
C ARG A 243 -6.13 10.54 -25.48
N GLU A 244 -5.59 11.36 -26.36
CA GLU A 244 -6.04 12.75 -26.51
C GLU A 244 -7.45 12.84 -27.10
N THR A 245 -7.82 11.82 -27.87
CA THR A 245 -9.11 11.70 -28.54
C THR A 245 -9.85 10.47 -28.06
N LEU A 246 -10.78 10.65 -27.17
CA LEU A 246 -11.88 9.75 -26.80
C LEU A 246 -11.49 8.38 -26.20
N TRP A 247 -11.96 8.21 -25.01
CA TRP A 247 -12.39 6.93 -24.43
C TRP A 247 -13.90 6.88 -24.51
#